data_d14bfdd03eeca926715e2a10c59060ab
#
_entry.id   d14bfdd03eeca926715e2a10c59060ab
#
_cell.length_a   1.000
_cell.length_b   1.000
_cell.length_c   1.000
_cell.angle_alpha   90.00
_cell.angle_beta   90.00
_cell.angle_gamma   90.00
#
_symmetry.space_group_name_H-M   'P 1'
#
loop_
_entity.id
_entity.type
_entity.pdbx_description
1 polymer ?
#
loop_
_entity_poly.entity_id
_entity_poly.type
_entity_poly.pdbx_seq_one_letter_code
_entity_poly.pdbx_strand_id
1 'polypeptide(L)'
;MDNKIIIPLDLEYSAAIHMAKNFDTNLCRLKIGSQLFTSSGPQIIKELHSLGFDVFLDLKFHDIPNTVYEAVKSAADLGIWMVNVHASGGRAMLEASKKALEGFDQPPLLIAVTVLTSFSEDSLNEVGINDLSEQVLRLAELTNDCDLDGVVCASTDVKAIKNRFGKDFLTVTPGIRPNDSKVNDQNRISTPLEAVKNGSDYLVIGRPITESEDPTKALKKIIKEIL
;
A
#
# COMPACT_ATOMS: atom_id res chain seq x y z
N MET A 1 1.58 -0.31 20.32
CA MET A 1 2.16 0.65 19.35
C MET A 1 1.49 0.40 18.02
N ASP A 2 1.00 1.44 17.35
CA ASP A 2 0.39 1.23 16.04
C ASP A 2 1.45 0.76 15.05
N ASN A 3 1.23 -0.43 14.50
CA ASN A 3 2.12 -1.07 13.54
C ASN A 3 2.04 -0.36 12.18
N LYS A 4 2.85 0.72 12.02
CA LYS A 4 2.81 1.61 10.84
C LYS A 4 3.63 1.08 9.66
N ILE A 5 4.50 0.10 9.88
CA ILE A 5 5.41 -0.39 8.84
C ILE A 5 4.76 -1.55 8.08
N ILE A 6 4.77 -1.45 6.76
CA ILE A 6 4.36 -2.50 5.84
C ILE A 6 5.59 -2.93 5.03
N ILE A 7 5.98 -4.19 5.10
CA ILE A 7 7.12 -4.73 4.37
C ILE A 7 6.65 -5.47 3.12
N PRO A 8 6.98 -5.02 1.90
CA PRO A 8 6.67 -5.75 0.69
C PRO A 8 7.59 -6.96 0.55
N LEU A 9 7.00 -8.12 0.28
CA LEU A 9 7.71 -9.37 0.00
C LEU A 9 7.77 -9.59 -1.52
N ASP A 10 8.56 -8.76 -2.22
CA ASP A 10 8.76 -8.90 -3.67
C ASP A 10 9.90 -9.91 -3.93
N LEU A 11 9.68 -11.16 -3.52
CA LEU A 11 10.65 -12.27 -3.45
C LEU A 11 10.02 -13.55 -4.02
N GLU A 12 10.85 -14.57 -4.25
CA GLU A 12 10.37 -15.93 -4.50
C GLU A 12 9.69 -16.51 -3.24
N TYR A 13 8.73 -17.42 -3.42
CA TYR A 13 7.88 -17.97 -2.37
C TYR A 13 8.66 -18.44 -1.12
N SER A 14 9.67 -19.30 -1.31
CA SER A 14 10.45 -19.84 -0.19
C SER A 14 11.24 -18.77 0.56
N ALA A 15 11.80 -17.80 -0.16
CA ALA A 15 12.52 -16.68 0.42
C ALA A 15 11.57 -15.73 1.18
N ALA A 16 10.36 -15.48 0.65
CA ALA A 16 9.36 -14.68 1.31
C ALA A 16 8.93 -15.27 2.65
N ILE A 17 8.65 -16.58 2.70
CA ILE A 17 8.30 -17.28 3.94
C ILE A 17 9.48 -17.32 4.92
N HIS A 18 10.69 -17.58 4.43
CA HIS A 18 11.87 -17.56 5.29
C HIS A 18 12.08 -16.20 5.93
N MET A 19 11.93 -15.13 5.14
CA MET A 19 12.05 -13.75 5.64
C MET A 19 10.95 -13.42 6.65
N ALA A 20 9.69 -13.76 6.36
CA ALA A 20 8.57 -13.51 7.25
C ALA A 20 8.79 -14.13 8.65
N LYS A 21 9.33 -15.35 8.73
CA LYS A 21 9.61 -16.03 10.01
C LYS A 21 10.58 -15.28 10.92
N ASN A 22 11.36 -14.33 10.40
CA ASN A 22 12.32 -13.55 11.18
C ASN A 22 11.71 -12.24 11.73
N PHE A 23 10.52 -11.85 11.30
CA PHE A 23 9.88 -10.63 11.77
C PHE A 23 8.93 -10.89 12.94
N ASP A 24 8.80 -9.90 13.81
CA ASP A 24 7.79 -9.85 14.87
C ASP A 24 6.50 -9.25 14.30
N THR A 25 5.39 -9.98 14.40
CA THR A 25 4.06 -9.58 13.93
C THR A 25 3.54 -8.29 14.59
N ASN A 26 4.05 -7.95 15.77
CA ASN A 26 3.72 -6.69 16.45
C ASN A 26 4.46 -5.47 15.88
N LEU A 27 5.49 -5.67 15.05
CA LEU A 27 6.34 -4.59 14.54
C LEU A 27 6.09 -4.23 13.08
N CYS A 28 5.52 -5.14 12.29
CA CYS A 28 5.25 -4.89 10.88
C CYS A 28 4.07 -5.71 10.36
N ARG A 29 3.46 -5.22 9.29
CA ARG A 29 2.56 -5.94 8.40
C ARG A 29 3.30 -6.35 7.15
N LEU A 30 2.77 -7.32 6.41
CA LEU A 30 3.39 -7.80 5.18
C LEU A 30 2.54 -7.46 3.97
N LYS A 31 3.19 -7.07 2.86
CA LYS A 31 2.53 -6.78 1.59
C LYS A 31 2.89 -7.84 0.55
N ILE A 32 1.87 -8.40 -0.07
CA ILE A 32 2.00 -9.30 -1.21
C ILE A 32 1.62 -8.53 -2.47
N GLY A 33 2.60 -8.34 -3.34
CA GLY A 33 2.41 -7.70 -4.65
C GLY A 33 2.13 -8.70 -5.76
N SER A 34 1.93 -8.17 -6.98
CA SER A 34 1.58 -8.96 -8.18
C SER A 34 2.60 -10.06 -8.48
N GLN A 35 3.90 -9.81 -8.31
CA GLN A 35 4.96 -10.81 -8.59
C GLN A 35 4.77 -12.08 -7.76
N LEU A 36 4.75 -11.95 -6.44
CA LEU A 36 4.65 -13.08 -5.53
C LEU A 36 3.27 -13.75 -5.62
N PHE A 37 2.19 -12.97 -5.71
CA PHE A 37 0.85 -13.53 -5.81
C PHE A 37 0.64 -14.29 -7.13
N THR A 38 1.13 -13.78 -8.26
CA THR A 38 1.01 -14.45 -9.56
C THR A 38 1.76 -15.80 -9.58
N SER A 39 2.91 -15.88 -8.92
CA SER A 39 3.71 -17.11 -8.88
C SER A 39 3.21 -18.13 -7.85
N SER A 40 2.55 -17.68 -6.77
CA SER A 40 2.23 -18.52 -5.61
C SER A 40 0.73 -18.74 -5.39
N GLY A 41 -0.11 -17.89 -5.99
CA GLY A 41 -1.55 -17.88 -5.73
C GLY A 41 -1.88 -17.56 -4.25
N PRO A 42 -3.10 -17.90 -3.79
CA PRO A 42 -3.55 -17.56 -2.44
C PRO A 42 -2.86 -18.36 -1.33
N GLN A 43 -2.06 -19.37 -1.66
CA GLN A 43 -1.36 -20.19 -0.66
C GLN A 43 -0.40 -19.36 0.20
N ILE A 44 0.27 -18.37 -0.39
CA ILE A 44 1.18 -17.48 0.34
C ILE A 44 0.47 -16.71 1.46
N ILE A 45 -0.77 -16.25 1.21
CA ILE A 45 -1.57 -15.51 2.21
C ILE A 45 -1.89 -16.43 3.39
N LYS A 46 -2.32 -17.68 3.14
CA LYS A 46 -2.63 -18.66 4.18
C LYS A 46 -1.42 -18.96 5.07
N GLU A 47 -0.23 -19.07 4.48
CA GLU A 47 1.00 -19.28 5.27
C GLU A 47 1.35 -18.07 6.12
N LEU A 48 1.25 -16.84 5.59
CA LEU A 48 1.53 -15.63 6.37
C LEU A 48 0.53 -15.45 7.50
N HIS A 49 -0.74 -15.77 7.30
CA HIS A 49 -1.76 -15.80 8.37
C HIS A 49 -1.41 -16.85 9.44
N SER A 50 -0.92 -18.04 9.05
CA SER A 50 -0.51 -19.07 10.01
C SER A 50 0.69 -18.64 10.87
N LEU A 51 1.49 -17.66 10.37
CA LEU A 51 2.56 -17.02 11.12
C LEU A 51 2.07 -15.82 11.96
N GLY A 52 0.79 -15.46 11.87
CA GLY A 52 0.16 -14.39 12.65
C GLY A 52 0.25 -12.98 12.02
N PHE A 53 0.58 -12.87 10.73
CA PHE A 53 0.69 -11.56 10.08
C PHE A 53 -0.63 -11.08 9.48
N ASP A 54 -0.90 -9.80 9.66
CA ASP A 54 -1.84 -9.05 8.83
C ASP A 54 -1.24 -8.87 7.41
N VAL A 55 -2.02 -9.16 6.37
CA VAL A 55 -1.57 -9.09 4.97
C VAL A 55 -2.27 -7.97 4.21
N PHE A 56 -1.47 -7.10 3.58
CA PHE A 56 -1.92 -6.18 2.54
C PHE A 56 -1.75 -6.84 1.17
N LEU A 57 -2.86 -7.12 0.48
CA LEU A 57 -2.87 -7.65 -0.88
C LEU A 57 -2.83 -6.50 -1.90
N ASP A 58 -1.65 -6.22 -2.43
CA ASP A 58 -1.34 -5.06 -3.28
C ASP A 58 -1.37 -5.45 -4.78
N LEU A 59 -2.55 -5.82 -5.29
CA LEU A 59 -2.73 -6.22 -6.69
C LEU A 59 -3.20 -5.07 -7.60
N LYS A 60 -3.60 -3.93 -7.01
CA LYS A 60 -4.01 -2.71 -7.73
C LYS A 60 -5.07 -3.00 -8.79
N PHE A 61 -6.17 -3.63 -8.40
CA PHE A 61 -7.23 -4.01 -9.32
C PHE A 61 -7.72 -2.82 -10.16
N HIS A 62 -7.77 -3.03 -11.48
CA HIS A 62 -8.18 -2.02 -12.44
C HIS A 62 -8.79 -2.70 -13.66
N ASP A 63 -10.11 -2.78 -13.70
CA ASP A 63 -10.87 -3.44 -14.75
C ASP A 63 -12.31 -2.87 -14.75
N ILE A 64 -13.21 -3.41 -15.57
CA ILE A 64 -14.64 -3.06 -15.53
C ILE A 64 -15.24 -3.33 -14.14
N PRO A 65 -16.28 -2.57 -13.72
CA PRO A 65 -16.81 -2.61 -12.35
C PRO A 65 -17.12 -4.00 -11.82
N ASN A 66 -17.77 -4.85 -12.63
CA ASN A 66 -18.13 -6.21 -12.21
C ASN A 66 -16.91 -7.10 -11.95
N THR A 67 -15.88 -7.00 -12.78
CA THR A 67 -14.64 -7.78 -12.60
C THR A 67 -13.92 -7.37 -11.31
N VAL A 68 -13.87 -6.07 -11.03
CA VAL A 68 -13.23 -5.56 -9.81
C VAL A 68 -14.04 -5.90 -8.56
N TYR A 69 -15.38 -5.85 -8.65
CA TYR A 69 -16.27 -6.33 -7.58
C TYR A 69 -15.93 -7.77 -7.18
N GLU A 70 -15.90 -8.70 -8.14
CA GLU A 70 -15.62 -10.12 -7.87
C GLU A 70 -14.16 -10.33 -7.37
N ALA A 71 -13.21 -9.56 -7.89
CA ALA A 71 -11.81 -9.63 -7.46
C ALA A 71 -11.63 -9.16 -6.01
N VAL A 72 -12.24 -8.03 -5.62
CA VAL A 72 -12.20 -7.50 -4.25
C VAL A 72 -12.90 -8.44 -3.28
N LYS A 73 -14.07 -8.98 -3.66
CA LYS A 73 -14.80 -9.98 -2.87
C LYS A 73 -13.96 -11.22 -2.63
N SER A 74 -13.36 -11.77 -3.69
CA SER A 74 -12.47 -12.94 -3.60
C SER A 74 -11.25 -12.67 -2.73
N ALA A 75 -10.69 -11.44 -2.79
CA ALA A 75 -9.60 -11.03 -1.94
C ALA A 75 -10.03 -10.95 -0.45
N ALA A 76 -11.22 -10.40 -0.17
CA ALA A 76 -11.77 -10.34 1.18
C ALA A 76 -12.01 -11.74 1.77
N ASP A 77 -12.49 -12.70 0.97
CA ASP A 77 -12.68 -14.10 1.37
C ASP A 77 -11.36 -14.79 1.82
N LEU A 78 -10.20 -14.26 1.43
CA LEU A 78 -8.90 -14.73 1.92
C LEU A 78 -8.56 -14.24 3.33
N GLY A 79 -9.38 -13.36 3.92
CA GLY A 79 -9.18 -12.81 5.26
C GLY A 79 -8.05 -11.77 5.35
N ILE A 80 -7.71 -11.12 4.25
CA ILE A 80 -6.66 -10.08 4.22
C ILE A 80 -7.03 -8.84 5.04
N TRP A 81 -6.03 -8.13 5.52
CA TRP A 81 -6.21 -6.90 6.29
C TRP A 81 -6.49 -5.67 5.40
N MET A 82 -5.87 -5.60 4.21
CA MET A 82 -6.00 -4.46 3.29
C MET A 82 -5.92 -4.93 1.83
N VAL A 83 -6.68 -4.26 0.95
CA VAL A 83 -6.65 -4.46 -0.51
C VAL A 83 -6.68 -3.11 -1.22
N ASN A 84 -6.16 -3.05 -2.44
CA ASN A 84 -6.22 -1.82 -3.22
C ASN A 84 -6.76 -2.01 -4.64
N VAL A 85 -7.32 -0.91 -5.14
CA VAL A 85 -7.74 -0.72 -6.53
C VAL A 85 -7.04 0.51 -7.11
N HIS A 86 -7.17 0.81 -8.40
CA HIS A 86 -6.75 2.09 -8.96
C HIS A 86 -7.90 3.11 -8.94
N ALA A 87 -7.66 4.33 -8.41
CA ALA A 87 -8.66 5.40 -8.41
C ALA A 87 -9.04 5.85 -9.85
N SER A 88 -8.10 5.73 -10.79
CA SER A 88 -8.32 6.02 -12.22
C SER A 88 -9.33 5.09 -12.91
N GLY A 89 -9.78 4.01 -12.27
CA GLY A 89 -10.88 3.17 -12.75
C GLY A 89 -12.25 3.86 -12.75
N GLY A 90 -12.35 5.01 -12.08
CA GLY A 90 -13.56 5.84 -12.06
C GLY A 90 -14.60 5.42 -11.03
N ARG A 91 -15.60 6.28 -10.84
CA ARG A 91 -16.63 6.16 -9.79
C ARG A 91 -17.32 4.80 -9.78
N ALA A 92 -17.81 4.34 -10.92
CA ALA A 92 -18.55 3.08 -11.00
C ALA A 92 -17.72 1.87 -10.55
N MET A 93 -16.40 1.86 -10.85
CA MET A 93 -15.49 0.79 -10.40
C MET A 93 -15.22 0.88 -8.90
N LEU A 94 -15.03 2.09 -8.36
CA LEU A 94 -14.79 2.29 -6.92
C LEU A 94 -16.01 1.93 -6.09
N GLU A 95 -17.21 2.36 -6.49
CA GLU A 95 -18.47 2.00 -5.84
C GLU A 95 -18.73 0.48 -5.89
N ALA A 96 -18.43 -0.17 -7.03
CA ALA A 96 -18.51 -1.62 -7.13
C ALA A 96 -17.51 -2.32 -6.18
N SER A 97 -16.30 -1.79 -6.04
CA SER A 97 -15.29 -2.30 -5.11
C SER A 97 -15.75 -2.17 -3.65
N LYS A 98 -16.35 -1.04 -3.28
CA LYS A 98 -16.91 -0.83 -1.92
C LYS A 98 -18.07 -1.78 -1.66
N LYS A 99 -18.98 -1.91 -2.61
CA LYS A 99 -20.12 -2.83 -2.54
C LYS A 99 -19.72 -4.29 -2.37
N ALA A 100 -18.56 -4.69 -2.91
CA ALA A 100 -18.03 -6.05 -2.78
C ALA A 100 -17.75 -6.46 -1.33
N LEU A 101 -17.59 -5.48 -0.43
CA LEU A 101 -17.31 -5.70 0.98
C LEU A 101 -18.56 -5.65 1.87
N GLU A 102 -19.73 -5.36 1.30
CA GLU A 102 -20.98 -5.42 2.04
C GLU A 102 -21.28 -6.86 2.50
N GLY A 103 -21.62 -7.00 3.78
CA GLY A 103 -21.94 -8.30 4.39
C GLY A 103 -20.76 -9.05 5.00
N PHE A 104 -19.55 -8.52 4.89
CA PHE A 104 -18.42 -9.01 5.70
C PHE A 104 -18.47 -8.44 7.11
N ASP A 105 -18.40 -9.28 8.14
CA ASP A 105 -18.36 -8.84 9.54
C ASP A 105 -17.09 -8.03 9.85
N GLN A 106 -15.97 -8.37 9.22
CA GLN A 106 -14.68 -7.70 9.33
C GLN A 106 -14.10 -7.49 7.92
N PRO A 107 -14.59 -6.49 7.17
CA PRO A 107 -14.08 -6.23 5.84
C PRO A 107 -12.62 -5.74 5.90
N PRO A 108 -11.79 -6.07 4.89
CA PRO A 108 -10.48 -5.47 4.77
C PRO A 108 -10.58 -3.98 4.50
N LEU A 109 -9.56 -3.22 4.88
CA LEU A 109 -9.41 -1.84 4.44
C LEU A 109 -9.32 -1.80 2.91
N LEU A 110 -10.14 -0.97 2.27
CA LEU A 110 -10.16 -0.77 0.83
C LEU A 110 -9.60 0.60 0.49
N ILE A 111 -8.44 0.63 -0.14
CA ILE A 111 -7.77 1.88 -0.51
C ILE A 111 -7.59 1.98 -2.02
N ALA A 112 -7.44 3.20 -2.55
CA ALA A 112 -7.20 3.40 -3.97
C ALA A 112 -5.84 4.01 -4.27
N VAL A 113 -5.15 3.50 -5.31
CA VAL A 113 -3.90 4.08 -5.80
C VAL A 113 -4.22 5.34 -6.59
N THR A 114 -3.61 6.46 -6.22
CA THR A 114 -3.72 7.73 -6.96
C THR A 114 -2.85 7.69 -8.21
N VAL A 115 -1.64 8.21 -8.13
CA VAL A 115 -0.65 8.19 -9.20
C VAL A 115 0.57 7.39 -8.71
N LEU A 116 1.09 6.50 -9.54
CA LEU A 116 2.26 5.69 -9.19
C LEU A 116 3.46 6.59 -8.86
N THR A 117 4.14 6.30 -7.76
CA THR A 117 5.26 7.10 -7.26
C THR A 117 6.53 7.01 -8.12
N SER A 118 6.54 6.07 -9.07
CA SER A 118 7.60 5.91 -10.07
C SER A 118 7.43 6.78 -11.32
N PHE A 119 6.27 7.42 -11.54
CA PHE A 119 6.06 8.26 -12.70
C PHE A 119 6.98 9.50 -12.67
N SER A 120 7.64 9.76 -13.79
CA SER A 120 8.32 11.04 -14.10
C SER A 120 7.32 12.03 -14.70
N GLU A 121 7.71 13.31 -14.80
CA GLU A 121 6.88 14.32 -15.48
C GLU A 121 6.59 13.95 -16.94
N ASP A 122 7.59 13.41 -17.64
CA ASP A 122 7.42 12.96 -19.03
C ASP A 122 6.38 11.84 -19.13
N SER A 123 6.48 10.82 -18.26
CA SER A 123 5.52 9.71 -18.23
C SER A 123 4.09 10.16 -17.89
N LEU A 124 3.94 11.22 -17.10
CA LEU A 124 2.63 11.81 -16.80
C LEU A 124 2.02 12.48 -18.02
N ASN A 125 2.81 13.22 -18.78
CA ASN A 125 2.37 13.87 -20.02
C ASN A 125 1.92 12.84 -21.09
N GLU A 126 2.63 11.72 -21.21
CA GLU A 126 2.27 10.63 -22.12
C GLU A 126 0.87 10.04 -21.85
N VAL A 127 0.42 10.07 -20.60
CA VAL A 127 -0.92 9.59 -20.22
C VAL A 127 -1.91 10.74 -19.97
N GLY A 128 -1.58 11.94 -20.43
CA GLY A 128 -2.47 13.11 -20.43
C GLY A 128 -2.61 13.79 -19.06
N ILE A 129 -1.70 13.57 -18.13
CA ILE A 129 -1.67 14.22 -16.82
C ILE A 129 -0.71 15.41 -16.88
N ASN A 130 -1.25 16.63 -16.87
CA ASN A 130 -0.48 17.87 -16.98
C ASN A 130 -0.04 18.43 -15.62
N ASP A 131 -0.78 18.15 -14.54
CA ASP A 131 -0.49 18.58 -13.18
C ASP A 131 -0.63 17.37 -12.24
N LEU A 132 0.50 16.90 -11.72
CA LEU A 132 0.55 15.75 -10.83
C LEU A 132 -0.20 16.00 -9.52
N SER A 133 -0.01 17.18 -8.92
CA SER A 133 -0.59 17.49 -7.61
C SER A 133 -2.10 17.61 -7.70
N GLU A 134 -2.60 18.26 -8.74
CA GLU A 134 -4.03 18.35 -9.03
C GLU A 134 -4.62 16.97 -9.29
N GLN A 135 -3.96 16.14 -10.09
CA GLN A 135 -4.43 14.78 -10.39
C GLN A 135 -4.49 13.89 -9.15
N VAL A 136 -3.48 13.95 -8.27
CA VAL A 136 -3.47 13.20 -7.01
C VAL A 136 -4.67 13.61 -6.14
N LEU A 137 -4.91 14.91 -5.97
CA LEU A 137 -6.04 15.40 -5.17
C LEU A 137 -7.39 15.04 -5.78
N ARG A 138 -7.54 15.11 -7.11
CA ARG A 138 -8.76 14.70 -7.82
C ARG A 138 -9.06 13.22 -7.62
N LEU A 139 -8.04 12.36 -7.72
CA LEU A 139 -8.21 10.93 -7.50
C LEU A 139 -8.47 10.59 -6.02
N ALA A 140 -7.86 11.33 -5.09
CA ALA A 140 -8.14 11.19 -3.67
C ALA A 140 -9.57 11.63 -3.33
N GLU A 141 -10.07 12.73 -3.94
CA GLU A 141 -11.45 13.19 -3.79
C GLU A 141 -12.44 12.14 -4.30
N LEU A 142 -12.22 11.62 -5.51
CA LEU A 142 -13.05 10.56 -6.06
C LEU A 142 -13.09 9.32 -5.17
N THR A 143 -11.96 8.95 -4.57
CA THR A 143 -11.83 7.83 -3.63
C THR A 143 -12.64 8.08 -2.36
N ASN A 144 -12.51 9.28 -1.78
CA ASN A 144 -13.26 9.70 -0.60
C ASN A 144 -14.77 9.77 -0.86
N ASP A 145 -15.19 10.29 -2.01
CA ASP A 145 -16.60 10.38 -2.42
C ASP A 145 -17.26 9.00 -2.61
N CYS A 146 -16.46 7.96 -2.85
CA CYS A 146 -16.92 6.57 -2.98
C CYS A 146 -16.80 5.80 -1.66
N ASP A 147 -16.58 6.47 -0.53
CA ASP A 147 -16.46 5.89 0.82
C ASP A 147 -15.37 4.80 0.95
N LEU A 148 -14.28 4.89 0.19
CA LEU A 148 -13.12 4.05 0.41
C LEU A 148 -12.32 4.59 1.60
N ASP A 149 -11.56 3.69 2.26
CA ASP A 149 -10.90 4.00 3.53
C ASP A 149 -9.68 4.94 3.39
N GLY A 150 -9.12 5.07 2.18
CA GLY A 150 -7.95 5.93 1.95
C GLY A 150 -7.28 5.71 0.61
N VAL A 151 -6.04 6.21 0.50
CA VAL A 151 -5.27 6.18 -0.75
C VAL A 151 -3.83 5.72 -0.56
N VAL A 152 -3.26 5.17 -1.65
CA VAL A 152 -1.81 5.07 -1.85
C VAL A 152 -1.33 6.34 -2.57
N CYS A 153 -0.40 7.07 -1.96
CA CYS A 153 0.15 8.31 -2.49
C CYS A 153 1.62 8.50 -2.07
N ALA A 154 2.33 9.44 -2.67
CA ALA A 154 3.67 9.78 -2.18
C ALA A 154 3.59 10.55 -0.86
N SER A 155 4.64 10.47 -0.03
CA SER A 155 4.71 11.19 1.25
C SER A 155 4.58 12.72 1.10
N THR A 156 5.00 13.27 -0.05
CA THR A 156 4.87 14.70 -0.37
C THR A 156 3.41 15.14 -0.54
N ASP A 157 2.53 14.23 -0.91
CA ASP A 157 1.12 14.52 -1.18
C ASP A 157 0.25 14.47 0.10
N VAL A 158 0.74 13.80 1.15
CA VAL A 158 0.00 13.48 2.37
C VAL A 158 -0.58 14.71 3.05
N LYS A 159 0.21 15.79 3.22
CA LYS A 159 -0.28 17.01 3.88
C LYS A 159 -1.50 17.61 3.18
N ALA A 160 -1.48 17.68 1.85
CA ALA A 160 -2.57 18.21 1.06
C ALA A 160 -3.82 17.33 1.18
N ILE A 161 -3.63 16.00 1.14
CA ILE A 161 -4.71 15.01 1.30
C ILE A 161 -5.33 15.12 2.69
N LYS A 162 -4.52 15.10 3.77
CA LYS A 162 -5.00 15.21 5.15
C LYS A 162 -5.71 16.53 5.45
N ASN A 163 -5.22 17.64 4.88
CA ASN A 163 -5.86 18.93 5.02
C ASN A 163 -7.25 18.99 4.35
N ARG A 164 -7.44 18.26 3.25
CA ARG A 164 -8.69 18.28 2.48
C ARG A 164 -9.73 17.29 2.98
N PHE A 165 -9.31 16.08 3.36
CA PHE A 165 -10.22 14.96 3.66
C PHE A 165 -10.22 14.56 5.15
N GLY A 166 -9.37 15.17 5.97
CA GLY A 166 -9.28 14.88 7.39
C GLY A 166 -8.30 13.77 7.74
N LYS A 167 -8.16 13.53 9.06
CA LYS A 167 -7.16 12.59 9.58
C LYS A 167 -7.57 11.13 9.41
N ASP A 168 -8.86 10.86 9.34
CA ASP A 168 -9.41 9.50 9.26
C ASP A 168 -9.30 8.90 7.86
N PHE A 169 -9.12 9.72 6.82
CA PHE A 169 -8.85 9.26 5.46
C PHE A 169 -7.41 8.76 5.37
N LEU A 170 -7.22 7.44 5.28
CA LEU A 170 -5.92 6.78 5.40
C LEU A 170 -4.98 7.10 4.24
N THR A 171 -3.69 7.19 4.57
CA THR A 171 -2.61 7.35 3.59
C THR A 171 -1.58 6.24 3.75
N VAL A 172 -1.35 5.48 2.68
CA VAL A 172 -0.33 4.44 2.58
C VAL A 172 0.76 4.93 1.64
N THR A 173 1.98 5.09 2.15
CA THR A 173 3.05 5.78 1.43
C THR A 173 4.22 4.85 1.10
N PRO A 174 4.39 4.45 -0.17
CA PRO A 174 5.61 3.83 -0.67
C PRO A 174 6.71 4.88 -0.94
N GLY A 175 7.86 4.42 -1.40
CA GLY A 175 8.99 5.32 -1.70
C GLY A 175 9.73 5.81 -0.47
N ILE A 176 9.58 5.14 0.66
CA ILE A 176 10.25 5.49 1.92
C ILE A 176 11.67 4.96 1.93
N ARG A 177 12.63 5.87 2.18
CA ARG A 177 14.06 5.58 2.20
C ARG A 177 14.72 6.21 3.42
N PRO A 178 15.28 5.44 4.36
CA PRO A 178 16.20 5.99 5.36
C PRO A 178 17.38 6.74 4.70
N ASN A 179 17.94 7.71 5.39
CA ASN A 179 19.01 8.57 4.85
C ASN A 179 20.22 7.81 4.27
N ASP A 180 20.51 6.62 4.81
CA ASP A 180 21.65 5.78 4.41
C ASP A 180 21.32 4.86 3.22
N SER A 181 20.12 4.95 2.62
CA SER A 181 19.63 4.02 1.60
C SER A 181 19.79 4.54 0.18
N LYS A 182 19.96 3.63 -0.79
CA LYS A 182 19.99 3.98 -2.22
C LYS A 182 18.60 4.40 -2.71
N VAL A 183 18.55 5.38 -3.62
CA VAL A 183 17.30 5.93 -4.20
C VAL A 183 16.58 4.94 -5.12
N ASN A 184 17.33 4.19 -5.94
CA ASN A 184 16.80 3.22 -6.93
C ASN A 184 15.77 3.84 -7.91
N ASP A 185 14.66 3.13 -8.18
CA ASP A 185 13.60 3.41 -9.17
C ASP A 185 12.47 4.33 -8.67
N GLN A 186 12.56 4.88 -7.47
CA GLN A 186 11.55 5.77 -6.93
C GLN A 186 11.92 7.24 -7.20
N ASN A 187 11.01 7.99 -7.84
CA ASN A 187 11.21 9.41 -8.17
C ASN A 187 10.78 10.34 -7.03
N ARG A 188 9.80 9.91 -6.20
CA ARG A 188 9.27 10.70 -5.08
C ARG A 188 9.55 9.98 -3.76
N ILE A 189 10.72 10.27 -3.18
CA ILE A 189 11.20 9.62 -1.94
C ILE A 189 11.08 10.56 -0.74
N SER A 190 10.95 9.97 0.44
CA SER A 190 11.00 10.65 1.74
C SER A 190 11.64 9.74 2.78
N THR A 191 12.20 10.32 3.84
CA THR A 191 12.64 9.54 4.99
C THR A 191 11.43 9.04 5.80
N PRO A 192 11.59 7.96 6.61
CA PRO A 192 10.52 7.49 7.49
C PRO A 192 9.98 8.59 8.42
N LEU A 193 10.88 9.37 9.01
CA LEU A 193 10.54 10.47 9.91
C LEU A 193 9.76 11.60 9.20
N GLU A 194 10.19 11.98 8.00
CA GLU A 194 9.48 12.99 7.19
C GLU A 194 8.08 12.51 6.82
N ALA A 195 7.93 11.25 6.40
CA ALA A 195 6.64 10.69 6.04
C ALA A 195 5.66 10.71 7.24
N VAL A 196 6.12 10.32 8.42
CA VAL A 196 5.32 10.39 9.66
C VAL A 196 4.98 11.84 10.03
N LYS A 197 5.93 12.77 9.92
CA LYS A 197 5.68 14.21 10.15
C LYS A 197 4.69 14.82 9.15
N ASN A 198 4.65 14.29 7.92
CA ASN A 198 3.66 14.69 6.92
C ASN A 198 2.27 14.14 7.21
N GLY A 199 2.14 13.16 8.12
CA GLY A 199 0.87 12.56 8.53
C GLY A 199 0.57 11.22 7.88
N SER A 200 1.57 10.54 7.28
CA SER A 200 1.39 9.18 6.73
C SER A 200 0.95 8.20 7.83
N ASP A 201 -0.10 7.43 7.55
CA ASP A 201 -0.61 6.42 8.48
C ASP A 201 0.22 5.14 8.39
N TYR A 202 0.51 4.70 7.16
CA TYR A 202 1.29 3.49 6.89
C TYR A 202 2.44 3.77 5.92
N LEU A 203 3.61 3.21 6.22
CA LEU A 203 4.82 3.34 5.45
C LEU A 203 5.17 2.01 4.77
N VAL A 204 5.22 1.97 3.44
CA VAL A 204 5.68 0.79 2.71
C VAL A 204 7.19 0.89 2.51
N ILE A 205 7.96 0.06 3.22
CA ILE A 205 9.42 0.07 3.23
C ILE A 205 9.94 -1.32 2.80
N GLY A 206 10.44 -1.40 1.58
CA GLY A 206 10.94 -2.64 0.97
C GLY A 206 12.46 -2.80 1.14
N ARG A 207 13.20 -2.60 0.05
CA ARG A 207 14.65 -2.85 -0.05
C ARG A 207 15.52 -2.37 1.12
N PRO A 208 15.25 -1.21 1.76
CA PRO A 208 15.99 -0.83 2.96
C PRO A 208 15.91 -1.84 4.11
N ILE A 209 14.87 -2.68 4.13
CA ILE A 209 14.69 -3.77 5.08
C ILE A 209 15.06 -5.09 4.43
N THR A 210 14.46 -5.43 3.29
CA THR A 210 14.53 -6.77 2.69
C THR A 210 15.88 -7.12 2.08
N GLU A 211 16.68 -6.13 1.66
CA GLU A 211 18.04 -6.31 1.12
C GLU A 211 19.14 -5.98 2.14
N SER A 212 18.79 -5.68 3.41
CA SER A 212 19.80 -5.44 4.45
C SER A 212 20.44 -6.77 4.90
N GLU A 213 21.66 -6.72 5.41
CA GLU A 213 22.35 -7.88 6.00
C GLU A 213 21.56 -8.49 7.17
N ASP A 214 20.84 -7.65 7.93
CA ASP A 214 19.95 -8.04 9.03
C ASP A 214 18.63 -7.29 8.93
N PRO A 215 17.61 -7.88 8.23
CA PRO A 215 16.29 -7.26 8.05
C PRO A 215 15.58 -6.90 9.36
N THR A 216 15.73 -7.74 10.40
CA THR A 216 15.11 -7.50 11.70
C THR A 216 15.72 -6.29 12.41
N LYS A 217 17.04 -6.14 12.35
CA LYS A 217 17.74 -5.00 12.91
C LYS A 217 17.43 -3.71 12.14
N ALA A 218 17.35 -3.80 10.79
CA ALA A 218 16.96 -2.68 9.95
C ALA A 218 15.54 -2.19 10.27
N LEU A 219 14.56 -3.10 10.40
CA LEU A 219 13.20 -2.78 10.82
C LEU A 219 13.17 -2.07 12.17
N LYS A 220 13.87 -2.61 13.20
CA LYS A 220 13.92 -2.01 14.53
C LYS A 220 14.58 -0.63 14.53
N LYS A 221 15.61 -0.41 13.69
CA LYS A 221 16.25 0.91 13.53
C LYS A 221 15.25 1.92 12.98
N ILE A 222 14.49 1.57 11.94
CA ILE A 222 13.48 2.44 11.32
C ILE A 222 12.35 2.76 12.32
N ILE A 223 11.85 1.77 13.04
CA ILE A 223 10.81 1.99 14.06
C ILE A 223 11.30 2.99 15.11
N LYS A 224 12.57 2.86 15.58
CA LYS A 224 13.16 3.80 16.56
C LYS A 224 13.29 5.22 16.02
N GLU A 225 13.44 5.39 14.70
CA GLU A 225 13.53 6.71 14.05
C GLU A 225 12.19 7.45 14.03
N ILE A 226 11.07 6.72 13.99
CA ILE A 226 9.72 7.29 13.84
C ILE A 226 8.93 7.37 15.15
N LEU A 227 9.46 6.84 16.25
CA LEU A 227 8.91 6.97 17.61
C LEU A 227 9.38 8.26 18.29
#